data_f0896c95de43340420852e94c9e7674c
#
_entry.id   f0896c95de43340420852e94c9e7674c
#
_cell.length_a   1.000
_cell.length_b   1.000
_cell.length_c   1.000
_cell.angle_alpha   90.00
_cell.angle_beta   90.00
_cell.angle_gamma   90.00
#
_symmetry.space_group_name_H-M   'P 1'
#
loop_
_entity.id
_entity.type
_entity.pdbx_description
1 polymer ?
#
loop_
_entity_poly.entity_id
_entity_poly.type
_entity_poly.pdbx_seq_one_letter_code
_entity_poly.pdbx_strand_id
1 'polypeptide(L)'
;FRVSGIEWSKTGVERFQKRLVDENLSSQVDEIKIGDYEQKLDEFEDESFDCIIDSCSLCCNNFEKTKRIFDQAILKLKPNGKFFSSTIAKGIVGYDKNKEDFQLPNDGIYTHVGMIRFSNKEDIQKLYKNDHFKQTSLKIQSIEDNDTLIDKLFIIEGEKI
;
A
#
# COMPACT_ATOMS: atom_id res chain seq x y z
N PHE A 1 -5.08 11.29 16.75
CA PHE A 1 -4.51 10.02 16.26
C PHE A 1 -3.06 9.93 16.68
N ARG A 2 -2.58 8.68 16.94
CA ARG A 2 -1.16 8.36 17.06
C ARG A 2 -0.76 7.57 15.81
N VAL A 3 0.39 7.91 15.21
CA VAL A 3 0.82 7.35 13.93
C VAL A 3 2.19 6.72 14.08
N SER A 4 2.32 5.46 13.63
CA SER A 4 3.61 4.83 13.36
C SER A 4 3.70 4.51 11.87
N GLY A 5 4.92 4.45 11.34
CA GLY A 5 5.09 4.19 9.91
C GLY A 5 6.37 3.44 9.59
N ILE A 6 6.39 2.90 8.39
CA ILE A 6 7.59 2.30 7.79
C ILE A 6 7.87 3.05 6.49
N GLU A 7 9.10 3.50 6.31
CA GLU A 7 9.53 4.19 5.09
C GLU A 7 10.92 3.66 4.68
N TRP A 8 11.07 3.35 3.41
CA TRP A 8 12.35 2.87 2.87
C TRP A 8 13.37 4.00 2.71
N SER A 9 12.90 5.18 2.32
CA SER A 9 13.75 6.32 1.96
C SER A 9 14.10 7.19 3.15
N LYS A 10 15.38 7.31 3.48
CA LYS A 10 15.86 8.28 4.49
C LYS A 10 15.40 9.70 4.16
N THR A 11 15.51 10.11 2.88
CA THR A 11 15.06 11.43 2.43
C THR A 11 13.54 11.60 2.60
N GLY A 12 12.77 10.53 2.40
CA GLY A 12 11.32 10.52 2.68
C GLY A 12 11.05 10.81 4.14
N VAL A 13 11.76 10.13 5.04
CA VAL A 13 11.62 10.37 6.49
C VAL A 13 12.04 11.78 6.89
N GLU A 14 13.15 12.31 6.37
CA GLU A 14 13.61 13.67 6.65
C GLU A 14 12.57 14.73 6.23
N ARG A 15 12.00 14.58 5.04
CA ARG A 15 10.92 15.45 4.53
C ARG A 15 9.67 15.36 5.40
N PHE A 16 9.29 14.15 5.79
CA PHE A 16 8.16 13.91 6.66
C PHE A 16 8.37 14.57 8.03
N GLN A 17 9.52 14.37 8.66
CA GLN A 17 9.86 14.97 9.94
C GLN A 17 9.83 16.51 9.88
N LYS A 18 10.40 17.10 8.81
CA LYS A 18 10.33 18.56 8.61
C LYS A 18 8.88 19.04 8.54
N ARG A 19 8.03 18.36 7.75
CA ARG A 19 6.62 18.71 7.62
C ARG A 19 5.88 18.61 8.95
N LEU A 20 6.17 17.58 9.76
CA LEU A 20 5.56 17.44 11.09
C LEU A 20 5.88 18.63 12.01
N VAL A 21 7.11 19.14 11.95
CA VAL A 21 7.51 20.33 12.71
C VAL A 21 6.78 21.56 12.17
N ASP A 22 6.78 21.78 10.86
CA ASP A 22 6.16 22.93 10.20
C ASP A 22 4.64 22.99 10.47
N GLU A 23 3.98 21.82 10.57
CA GLU A 23 2.54 21.70 10.83
C GLU A 23 2.18 21.48 12.32
N ASN A 24 3.15 21.51 13.25
CA ASN A 24 2.97 21.24 14.69
C ASN A 24 2.34 19.86 15.00
N LEU A 25 2.67 18.83 14.22
CA LEU A 25 2.13 17.47 14.33
C LEU A 25 3.11 16.47 14.96
N SER A 26 4.31 16.87 15.35
CA SER A 26 5.35 15.94 15.84
C SER A 26 4.92 15.11 17.05
N SER A 27 4.05 15.64 17.90
CA SER A 27 3.51 14.94 19.07
C SER A 27 2.52 13.81 18.71
N GLN A 28 2.07 13.72 17.45
CA GLN A 28 1.14 12.70 16.99
C GLN A 28 1.85 11.47 16.41
N VAL A 29 3.17 11.50 16.29
CA VAL A 29 3.96 10.39 15.75
C VAL A 29 4.62 9.64 16.89
N ASP A 30 4.43 8.32 16.93
CA ASP A 30 5.10 7.44 17.88
C ASP A 30 6.49 7.06 17.37
N GLU A 31 6.55 6.43 16.21
CA GLU A 31 7.81 6.07 15.59
C GLU A 31 7.70 5.92 14.07
N ILE A 32 8.81 6.19 13.38
CA ILE A 32 8.97 5.87 11.95
C ILE A 32 10.18 4.96 11.81
N LYS A 33 9.94 3.73 11.37
CA LYS A 33 10.99 2.74 11.09
C LYS A 33 11.49 2.91 9.65
N ILE A 34 12.81 2.92 9.49
CA ILE A 34 13.43 3.00 8.16
C ILE A 34 13.84 1.61 7.72
N GLY A 35 13.35 1.16 6.58
CA GLY A 35 13.73 -0.12 6.00
C GLY A 35 12.62 -0.85 5.25
N ASP A 36 12.87 -2.12 4.99
CA ASP A 36 11.95 -3.00 4.29
C ASP A 36 10.71 -3.33 5.13
N TYR A 37 9.53 -3.29 4.51
CA TYR A 37 8.26 -3.53 5.19
C TYR A 37 8.22 -4.89 5.90
N GLU A 38 8.66 -5.95 5.23
CA GLU A 38 8.65 -7.32 5.75
C GLU A 38 9.45 -7.44 7.05
N GLN A 39 10.63 -6.80 7.07
CA GLN A 39 11.49 -6.78 8.24
C GLN A 39 10.98 -5.87 9.35
N LYS A 40 10.46 -4.69 8.97
CA LYS A 40 10.08 -3.66 9.94
C LYS A 40 8.71 -3.88 10.55
N LEU A 41 7.81 -4.61 9.89
CA LEU A 41 6.54 -5.03 10.49
C LEU A 41 6.75 -5.97 11.69
N ASP A 42 7.75 -6.84 11.64
CA ASP A 42 8.06 -7.76 12.76
C ASP A 42 8.50 -7.04 14.04
N GLU A 43 8.98 -5.80 13.90
CA GLU A 43 9.41 -5.00 15.06
C GLU A 43 8.23 -4.32 15.81
N PHE A 44 7.01 -4.40 15.29
CA PHE A 44 5.80 -3.97 15.98
C PHE A 44 5.15 -5.15 16.69
N GLU A 45 4.52 -4.87 17.81
CA GLU A 45 3.75 -5.88 18.54
C GLU A 45 2.49 -6.29 17.76
N ASP A 46 2.09 -7.54 17.89
CA ASP A 46 0.82 -7.99 17.35
C ASP A 46 -0.33 -7.28 18.07
N GLU A 47 -1.44 -7.10 17.35
CA GLU A 47 -2.66 -6.47 17.88
C GLU A 47 -2.43 -5.07 18.49
N SER A 48 -1.48 -4.30 17.92
CA SER A 48 -1.13 -2.97 18.42
C SER A 48 -1.84 -1.82 17.68
N PHE A 49 -2.31 -2.05 16.44
CA PHE A 49 -2.89 -0.99 15.61
C PHE A 49 -4.41 -1.08 15.49
N ASP A 50 -5.08 0.07 15.60
CA ASP A 50 -6.51 0.21 15.33
C ASP A 50 -6.79 0.28 13.81
N CYS A 51 -5.83 0.78 13.04
CA CYS A 51 -5.92 0.91 11.59
C CYS A 51 -4.55 0.81 10.94
N ILE A 52 -4.49 0.12 9.79
CA ILE A 52 -3.32 0.11 8.90
C ILE A 52 -3.73 0.66 7.54
N ILE A 53 -2.93 1.58 7.01
CA ILE A 53 -3.17 2.24 5.73
C ILE A 53 -1.98 2.00 4.81
N ASP A 54 -2.28 1.47 3.64
CA ASP A 54 -1.38 1.40 2.49
C ASP A 54 -1.92 2.27 1.35
N SER A 55 -1.13 3.24 0.92
CA SER A 55 -1.48 4.08 -0.23
C SER A 55 -0.46 3.89 -1.34
N CYS A 56 -0.72 2.95 -2.24
CA CYS A 56 0.14 2.62 -3.39
C CYS A 56 1.59 2.28 -3.03
N SER A 57 1.85 1.80 -1.80
CA SER A 57 3.20 1.41 -1.37
C SER A 57 3.45 -0.08 -1.59
N LEU A 58 2.48 -0.94 -1.27
CA LEU A 58 2.62 -2.39 -1.42
C LEU A 58 2.74 -2.81 -2.89
N CYS A 59 2.20 -2.04 -3.82
CA CYS A 59 2.37 -2.30 -5.25
C CYS A 59 3.81 -2.13 -5.75
N CYS A 60 4.69 -1.50 -4.97
CA CYS A 60 6.13 -1.45 -5.26
C CYS A 60 6.85 -2.77 -4.95
N ASN A 61 6.13 -3.83 -4.62
CA ASN A 61 6.64 -5.18 -4.40
C ASN A 61 5.94 -6.17 -5.34
N ASN A 62 6.61 -7.29 -5.65
CA ASN A 62 5.98 -8.36 -6.40
C ASN A 62 4.81 -9.01 -5.62
N PHE A 63 4.07 -9.89 -6.28
CA PHE A 63 2.87 -10.51 -5.72
C PHE A 63 3.16 -11.24 -4.41
N GLU A 64 4.15 -12.12 -4.40
CA GLU A 64 4.46 -12.98 -3.25
C GLU A 64 4.90 -12.16 -2.04
N LYS A 65 5.76 -11.17 -2.25
CA LYS A 65 6.20 -10.30 -1.17
C LYS A 65 5.05 -9.45 -0.63
N THR A 66 4.21 -8.90 -1.50
CA THR A 66 3.02 -8.16 -1.05
C THR A 66 2.09 -9.03 -0.22
N LYS A 67 1.88 -10.29 -0.64
CA LYS A 67 1.03 -11.23 0.11
C LYS A 67 1.58 -11.47 1.52
N ARG A 68 2.88 -11.73 1.66
CA ARG A 68 3.51 -11.91 2.98
C ARG A 68 3.40 -10.66 3.85
N ILE A 69 3.68 -9.46 3.29
CA ILE A 69 3.55 -8.20 4.02
C ILE A 69 2.10 -7.96 4.48
N PHE A 70 1.12 -8.24 3.61
CA PHE A 70 -0.28 -8.15 3.98
C PHE A 70 -0.63 -9.10 5.13
N ASP A 71 -0.22 -10.37 5.05
CA ASP A 71 -0.49 -11.34 6.11
C ASP A 71 0.12 -10.93 7.45
N GLN A 72 1.34 -10.42 7.45
CA GLN A 72 1.97 -9.85 8.65
C GLN A 72 1.20 -8.61 9.16
N ALA A 73 0.77 -7.71 8.26
CA ALA A 73 0.03 -6.52 8.65
C ALA A 73 -1.30 -6.85 9.35
N ILE A 74 -1.99 -7.93 8.93
CA ILE A 74 -3.22 -8.37 9.60
C ILE A 74 -2.95 -8.85 11.02
N LEU A 75 -1.80 -9.47 11.30
CA LEU A 75 -1.43 -9.84 12.67
C LEU A 75 -1.26 -8.61 13.58
N LYS A 76 -0.76 -7.49 13.02
CA LYS A 76 -0.54 -6.24 13.78
C LYS A 76 -1.81 -5.47 14.08
N LEU A 77 -2.92 -5.73 13.36
CA LEU A 77 -4.22 -5.15 13.68
C LEU A 77 -4.80 -5.76 14.94
N LYS A 78 -5.42 -4.92 15.78
CA LYS A 78 -6.30 -5.35 16.86
C LYS A 78 -7.52 -6.09 16.30
N PRO A 79 -8.22 -6.92 17.10
CA PRO A 79 -9.54 -7.43 16.73
C PRO A 79 -10.47 -6.27 16.30
N ASN A 80 -11.16 -6.43 15.17
CA ASN A 80 -11.98 -5.40 14.50
C ASN A 80 -11.19 -4.17 13.97
N GLY A 81 -9.87 -4.18 14.05
CA GLY A 81 -9.01 -3.16 13.46
C GLY A 81 -9.20 -3.08 11.95
N LYS A 82 -9.04 -1.88 11.39
CA LYS A 82 -9.36 -1.60 9.98
C LYS A 82 -8.10 -1.63 9.11
N PHE A 83 -8.28 -2.12 7.90
CA PHE A 83 -7.26 -2.12 6.87
C PHE A 83 -7.76 -1.35 5.64
N PHE A 84 -6.91 -0.48 5.13
CA PHE A 84 -7.12 0.21 3.87
C PHE A 84 -5.91 0.01 2.97
N SER A 85 -6.15 -0.30 1.70
CA SER A 85 -5.10 -0.32 0.68
C SER A 85 -5.62 0.26 -0.63
N SER A 86 -4.77 1.01 -1.32
CA SER A 86 -4.94 1.36 -2.71
C SER A 86 -3.82 0.76 -3.55
N THR A 87 -4.15 0.18 -4.70
CA THR A 87 -3.17 -0.47 -5.57
C THR A 87 -3.50 -0.26 -7.05
N ILE A 88 -2.46 -0.24 -7.88
CA ILE A 88 -2.55 0.13 -9.29
C ILE A 88 -3.17 -1.00 -10.10
N ALA A 89 -4.14 -0.67 -10.94
CA ALA A 89 -4.81 -1.63 -11.81
C ALA A 89 -4.11 -1.79 -13.18
N LYS A 90 -4.27 -2.96 -13.79
CA LYS A 90 -3.91 -3.21 -15.20
C LYS A 90 -4.72 -2.36 -16.16
N GLY A 91 -4.17 -2.10 -17.34
CA GLY A 91 -4.86 -1.48 -18.47
C GLY A 91 -4.74 0.03 -18.55
N ILE A 92 -3.97 0.66 -17.68
CA ILE A 92 -3.64 2.09 -17.75
C ILE A 92 -2.42 2.32 -18.65
N VAL A 93 -2.16 3.59 -18.99
CA VAL A 93 -0.94 3.99 -19.71
C VAL A 93 0.29 3.56 -18.92
N GLY A 94 1.26 2.97 -19.59
CA GLY A 94 2.49 2.44 -18.98
C GLY A 94 2.45 0.96 -18.59
N TYR A 95 1.29 0.32 -18.60
CA TYR A 95 1.17 -1.13 -18.42
C TYR A 95 1.41 -1.87 -19.74
N ASP A 96 2.37 -2.77 -19.77
CA ASP A 96 2.64 -3.66 -20.91
C ASP A 96 2.12 -5.07 -20.63
N LYS A 97 1.05 -5.47 -21.34
CA LYS A 97 0.41 -6.78 -21.21
C LYS A 97 1.28 -7.96 -21.62
N ASN A 98 2.39 -7.72 -22.33
CA ASN A 98 3.33 -8.75 -22.77
C ASN A 98 4.46 -8.99 -21.76
N LYS A 99 4.50 -8.24 -20.66
CA LYS A 99 5.44 -8.40 -19.56
C LYS A 99 4.78 -8.99 -18.33
N GLU A 100 5.59 -9.36 -17.36
CA GLU A 100 5.11 -9.72 -16.04
C GLU A 100 4.38 -8.54 -15.38
N ASP A 101 3.47 -8.83 -14.47
CA ASP A 101 2.66 -7.82 -13.80
C ASP A 101 3.49 -6.88 -12.91
N PHE A 102 4.63 -7.34 -12.41
CA PHE A 102 5.63 -6.53 -11.70
C PHE A 102 6.66 -6.03 -12.70
N GLN A 103 6.52 -4.80 -13.14
CA GLN A 103 7.28 -4.23 -14.25
C GLN A 103 7.64 -2.77 -14.05
N LEU A 104 8.64 -2.30 -14.79
CA LEU A 104 8.96 -0.88 -14.91
C LEU A 104 8.01 -0.25 -15.93
N PRO A 105 7.18 0.73 -15.53
CA PRO A 105 6.32 1.46 -16.47
C PRO A 105 7.18 2.23 -17.48
N ASN A 106 6.82 2.13 -18.75
CA ASN A 106 7.55 2.79 -19.84
C ASN A 106 6.91 4.12 -20.26
N ASP A 107 5.73 4.43 -19.76
CA ASP A 107 4.95 5.64 -20.06
C ASP A 107 3.99 5.95 -18.90
N GLY A 108 3.30 7.09 -18.98
CA GLY A 108 2.27 7.48 -18.03
C GLY A 108 2.79 8.08 -16.73
N ILE A 109 1.88 8.21 -15.77
CA ILE A 109 2.14 8.93 -14.51
C ILE A 109 3.08 8.20 -13.54
N TYR A 110 3.31 6.91 -13.77
CA TYR A 110 4.13 6.07 -12.88
C TYR A 110 5.56 5.82 -13.36
N THR A 111 6.01 6.47 -14.44
CA THR A 111 7.36 6.27 -15.03
C THR A 111 8.52 6.52 -14.07
N HIS A 112 8.32 7.31 -13.02
CA HIS A 112 9.37 7.69 -12.06
C HIS A 112 9.30 6.92 -10.73
N VAL A 113 8.37 5.98 -10.60
CA VAL A 113 8.14 5.25 -9.34
C VAL A 113 9.10 4.06 -9.20
N GLY A 114 9.65 3.55 -10.30
CA GLY A 114 10.42 2.32 -10.34
C GLY A 114 9.55 1.11 -10.69
N MET A 115 9.95 -0.08 -10.21
CA MET A 115 9.18 -1.30 -10.44
C MET A 115 7.87 -1.25 -9.65
N ILE A 116 6.76 -1.48 -10.35
CA ILE A 116 5.43 -1.56 -9.73
C ILE A 116 4.67 -2.78 -10.23
N ARG A 117 3.77 -3.28 -9.40
CA ARG A 117 2.85 -4.36 -9.76
C ARG A 117 1.51 -3.78 -10.17
N PHE A 118 1.10 -4.14 -11.37
CA PHE A 118 -0.25 -3.91 -11.87
C PHE A 118 -1.14 -5.10 -11.53
N SER A 119 -2.35 -4.86 -11.08
CA SER A 119 -3.25 -5.91 -10.61
C SER A 119 -4.58 -5.91 -11.38
N ASN A 120 -5.17 -7.07 -11.56
CA ASN A 120 -6.57 -7.21 -11.92
C ASN A 120 -7.41 -7.60 -10.71
N LYS A 121 -8.71 -7.79 -10.88
CA LYS A 121 -9.62 -8.13 -9.79
C LYS A 121 -9.32 -9.51 -9.17
N GLU A 122 -8.87 -10.45 -9.95
CA GLU A 122 -8.50 -11.80 -9.48
C GLU A 122 -7.23 -11.75 -8.62
N ASP A 123 -6.26 -10.93 -9.03
CA ASP A 123 -5.05 -10.68 -8.24
C ASP A 123 -5.41 -10.08 -6.88
N ILE A 124 -6.33 -9.10 -6.84
CA ILE A 124 -6.81 -8.50 -5.59
C ILE A 124 -7.46 -9.55 -4.68
N GLN A 125 -8.32 -10.41 -5.23
CA GLN A 125 -8.97 -11.47 -4.46
C GLN A 125 -7.97 -12.46 -3.84
N LYS A 126 -6.86 -12.75 -4.53
CA LYS A 126 -5.81 -13.64 -4.02
C LYS A 126 -4.91 -12.96 -3.01
N LEU A 127 -4.49 -11.71 -3.30
CA LEU A 127 -3.59 -10.95 -2.43
C LEU A 127 -4.19 -10.70 -1.05
N TYR A 128 -5.46 -10.27 -1.00
CA TYR A 128 -6.13 -9.88 0.24
C TYR A 128 -6.97 -11.01 0.85
N LYS A 129 -6.73 -12.25 0.43
CA LYS A 129 -7.33 -13.42 1.07
C LYS A 129 -6.52 -13.81 2.31
N ASN A 130 -7.15 -13.76 3.49
CA ASN A 130 -6.57 -14.20 4.76
C ASN A 130 -7.71 -14.64 5.69
N ASP A 131 -7.51 -15.72 6.45
CA ASP A 131 -8.56 -16.30 7.30
C ASP A 131 -8.93 -15.39 8.49
N HIS A 132 -8.08 -14.44 8.84
CA HIS A 132 -8.31 -13.44 9.89
C HIS A 132 -8.72 -12.07 9.33
N PHE A 133 -9.02 -11.98 8.04
CA PHE A 133 -9.38 -10.72 7.40
C PHE A 133 -10.66 -10.85 6.60
N LYS A 134 -11.60 -9.96 6.85
CA LYS A 134 -12.83 -9.81 6.08
C LYS A 134 -12.78 -8.55 5.24
N GLN A 135 -12.67 -8.71 3.93
CA GLN A 135 -12.84 -7.59 3.01
C GLN A 135 -14.28 -7.10 3.06
N THR A 136 -14.48 -5.82 3.41
CA THR A 136 -15.79 -5.18 3.51
C THR A 136 -16.14 -4.36 2.28
N SER A 137 -15.15 -3.89 1.53
CA SER A 137 -15.35 -3.09 0.33
C SER A 137 -14.25 -3.33 -0.70
N LEU A 138 -14.62 -3.27 -1.98
CA LEU A 138 -13.72 -3.18 -3.12
C LEU A 138 -14.29 -2.14 -4.09
N LYS A 139 -13.61 -1.01 -4.19
CA LYS A 139 -13.98 0.08 -5.09
C LYS A 139 -12.96 0.22 -6.21
N ILE A 140 -13.36 0.84 -7.30
CA ILE A 140 -12.49 1.22 -8.41
C ILE A 140 -12.57 2.73 -8.54
N GLN A 141 -11.41 3.38 -8.56
CA GLN A 141 -11.25 4.77 -8.94
C GLN A 141 -10.51 4.81 -10.27
N SER A 142 -10.97 5.61 -11.22
CA SER A 142 -10.30 5.81 -12.52
C SER A 142 -10.27 7.28 -12.91
N ILE A 143 -9.23 7.63 -13.66
CA ILE A 143 -9.07 8.95 -14.28
C ILE A 143 -8.84 8.73 -15.78
N GLU A 144 -9.68 9.37 -16.58
CA GLU A 144 -9.59 9.34 -18.04
C GLU A 144 -9.36 10.76 -18.57
N ASP A 145 -8.54 10.86 -19.61
CA ASP A 145 -8.32 12.09 -20.37
C ASP A 145 -8.42 11.78 -21.86
N ASN A 146 -9.37 12.43 -22.56
CA ASN A 146 -9.63 12.23 -23.97
C ASN A 146 -9.73 10.73 -24.35
N ASP A 147 -10.61 9.98 -23.68
CA ASP A 147 -10.83 8.54 -23.87
C ASP A 147 -9.60 7.65 -23.54
N THR A 148 -8.57 8.21 -22.96
CA THR A 148 -7.38 7.46 -22.49
C THR A 148 -7.44 7.25 -21.00
N LEU A 149 -7.39 5.99 -20.55
CA LEU A 149 -7.36 5.65 -19.15
C LEU A 149 -5.95 5.90 -18.58
N ILE A 150 -5.79 7.05 -17.91
CA ILE A 150 -4.51 7.51 -17.35
C ILE A 150 -4.19 6.79 -16.04
N ASP A 151 -5.18 6.69 -15.16
CA ASP A 151 -5.03 6.08 -13.85
C ASP A 151 -6.22 5.22 -13.49
N LYS A 152 -5.95 4.13 -12.78
CA LYS A 152 -6.98 3.25 -12.23
C LYS A 152 -6.45 2.54 -11.01
N LEU A 153 -7.17 2.70 -9.91
CA LEU A 153 -6.84 2.09 -8.64
C LEU A 153 -7.95 1.14 -8.18
N PHE A 154 -7.54 0.03 -7.58
CA PHE A 154 -8.40 -0.72 -6.67
C PHE A 154 -8.24 -0.14 -5.27
N ILE A 155 -9.35 0.11 -4.61
CA ILE A 155 -9.41 0.54 -3.20
C ILE A 155 -10.04 -0.59 -2.41
N ILE A 156 -9.27 -1.14 -1.49
CA ILE A 156 -9.61 -2.29 -0.67
C ILE A 156 -9.79 -1.81 0.77
N GLU A 157 -10.92 -2.11 1.35
CA GLU A 157 -11.22 -1.85 2.75
C GLU A 157 -11.64 -3.16 3.43
N GLY A 158 -11.24 -3.35 4.67
CA GLY A 158 -11.62 -4.53 5.43
C GLY A 158 -11.29 -4.42 6.90
N GLU A 159 -11.52 -5.51 7.62
CA GLU A 159 -11.35 -5.58 9.07
C GLU A 159 -10.74 -6.92 9.48
N LYS A 160 -9.96 -6.93 10.56
CA LYS A 160 -9.54 -8.16 11.23
C LYS A 160 -10.73 -8.78 11.97
N ILE A 161 -10.93 -10.09 11.78
CA ILE A 161 -11.97 -10.89 12.44
C ILE A 161 -11.38 -11.85 13.45
#